data_56b81394106441bbc6e64526a6787f5f
#
_entry.id   56b81394106441bbc6e64526a6787f5f
#
_cell.length_a   1.000
_cell.length_b   1.000
_cell.length_c   1.000
_cell.angle_alpha   90.00
_cell.angle_beta   90.00
_cell.angle_gamma   90.00
#
_symmetry.space_group_name_H-M   'P 1'
#
loop_
_entity.id
_entity.type
_entity.pdbx_description
1 polymer ?
#
loop_
_entity_poly.entity_id
_entity_poly.type
_entity_poly.pdbx_seq_one_letter_code
_entity_poly.pdbx_strand_id
1 'polypeptide(L)'
;MRSASASPHGKQTPEVCRMRKLWYDRAWEEYSGWQDRDKKTLKRINDLLKSIERNGYNCIGKPEPLKGNRAGKWSVRIDGVNRLVFSIEDGSLVIYSCAGHYE
;
A
#
# COMPACT_ATOMS: atom_id res chain seq x y z
N MET A 1 21.86 16.86 -2.13
CA MET A 1 21.85 16.27 -1.91
C MET A 1 21.41 15.53 -1.83
N ARG A 2 21.43 15.62 -2.00
CA ARG A 2 21.30 14.82 -1.88
C ARG A 2 20.86 14.11 -1.92
N SER A 3 20.86 14.32 -2.19
CA SER A 3 20.73 13.48 -2.31
C SER A 3 20.49 12.72 -2.41
N ALA A 4 20.61 13.06 -2.46
CA ALA A 4 20.65 12.23 -2.58
C ALA A 4 20.46 11.51 -2.73
N SER A 5 20.60 11.69 -2.78
CA SER A 5 20.66 10.81 -2.88
C SER A 5 20.58 10.06 -3.14
N ALA A 6 20.80 10.23 -3.26
CA ALA A 6 20.94 9.35 -3.47
C ALA A 6 20.92 8.63 -3.78
N SER A 7 21.05 8.51 -3.91
CA SER A 7 21.24 7.64 -4.12
C SER A 7 21.39 6.99 -4.39
N PRO A 8 21.76 6.93 -4.53
CA PRO A 8 21.97 6.18 -4.78
C PRO A 8 22.01 5.55 -4.98
N HIS A 9 22.36 5.47 -4.94
CA HIS A 9 22.38 4.59 -5.10
C HIS A 9 22.15 3.97 -5.55
N GLY A 10 22.26 3.86 -5.57
CA GLY A 10 22.13 3.28 -6.00
C GLY A 10 22.02 2.63 -6.52
N LYS A 11 22.16 2.23 -6.58
CA LYS A 11 21.88 1.39 -7.33
C LYS A 11 20.67 0.85 -7.45
N GLN A 12 19.91 1.17 -7.60
CA GLN A 12 18.74 0.76 -7.81
C GLN A 12 18.57 0.24 -9.09
N THR A 13 17.75 -0.69 -9.28
CA THR A 13 17.52 -1.18 -10.57
C THR A 13 16.44 -0.40 -11.18
N PRO A 14 16.73 0.20 -12.28
CA PRO A 14 15.80 1.11 -12.88
C PRO A 14 14.57 0.44 -13.42
N GLU A 15 14.66 -0.81 -13.75
CA GLU A 15 13.49 -1.45 -14.29
C GLU A 15 12.44 -1.73 -13.25
N VAL A 16 12.78 -1.58 -11.99
CA VAL A 16 11.79 -1.73 -10.97
C VAL A 16 11.00 -0.46 -10.88
N CYS A 17 9.76 -0.55 -11.32
CA CYS A 17 8.90 0.59 -11.26
C CYS A 17 8.42 0.79 -9.87
N ARG A 18 9.04 1.69 -9.16
CA ARG A 18 8.61 1.99 -7.82
C ARG A 18 7.64 3.11 -7.84
N MET A 19 6.48 2.86 -7.26
CA MET A 19 5.49 3.90 -7.10
C MET A 19 5.81 4.71 -5.88
N ARG A 20 5.54 5.99 -5.93
CA ARG A 20 5.52 6.78 -4.73
C ARG A 20 4.37 6.30 -3.90
N LYS A 21 4.52 6.36 -2.58
CA LYS A 21 3.44 5.98 -1.68
C LYS A 21 2.98 7.22 -0.96
N LEU A 22 1.69 7.46 -1.05
CA LEU A 22 1.05 8.57 -0.36
C LEU A 22 0.14 8.00 0.71
N TRP A 23 0.46 8.25 1.96
CA TRP A 23 -0.28 7.71 3.07
C TRP A 23 -1.20 8.77 3.65
N TYR A 24 -2.48 8.46 3.76
CA TYR A 24 -3.35 9.29 4.54
C TYR A 24 -2.95 9.14 6.01
N ASP A 25 -3.17 10.17 6.80
CA ASP A 25 -2.77 10.14 8.21
C ASP A 25 -3.28 8.91 8.93
N ARG A 26 -4.54 8.57 8.70
CA ARG A 26 -5.12 7.39 9.30
C ARG A 26 -4.35 6.12 8.92
N ALA A 27 -4.04 6.01 7.64
CA ALA A 27 -3.33 4.82 7.17
C ALA A 27 -1.94 4.73 7.77
N TRP A 28 -1.28 5.87 7.87
CA TRP A 28 0.06 5.88 8.43
C TRP A 28 0.04 5.50 9.91
N GLU A 29 -0.94 5.99 10.65
CA GLU A 29 -1.08 5.64 12.06
C GLU A 29 -1.35 4.15 12.23
N GLU A 30 -2.21 3.60 11.37
CA GLU A 30 -2.52 2.17 11.43
C GLU A 30 -1.30 1.33 11.10
N TYR A 31 -0.58 1.72 10.05
CA TYR A 31 0.61 1.00 9.65
C TYR A 31 1.68 1.03 10.75
N SER A 32 1.88 2.20 11.34
CA SER A 32 2.85 2.34 12.42
C SER A 32 2.44 1.51 13.63
N GLY A 33 1.15 1.44 13.91
CA GLY A 33 0.65 0.66 15.03
C GLY A 33 0.88 -0.82 14.85
N TRP A 34 0.83 -1.32 13.62
CA TRP A 34 1.06 -2.74 13.38
C TRP A 34 2.48 -3.17 13.76
N GLN A 35 3.43 -2.26 13.69
CA GLN A 35 4.81 -2.59 14.04
C GLN A 35 4.93 -3.04 15.48
N ASP A 36 4.08 -2.51 16.35
CA ASP A 36 4.11 -2.84 17.77
C ASP A 36 3.13 -3.95 18.14
N ARG A 37 2.12 -4.16 17.31
CA ARG A 37 1.03 -5.07 17.68
C ARG A 37 1.14 -6.43 17.04
N ASP A 38 1.48 -6.49 15.77
CA ASP A 38 1.42 -7.76 15.04
C ASP A 38 2.33 -7.71 13.83
N LYS A 39 3.50 -8.27 13.98
CA LYS A 39 4.49 -8.25 12.92
C LYS A 39 4.09 -9.09 11.71
N LYS A 40 3.29 -10.11 11.92
CA LYS A 40 2.80 -10.91 10.80
C LYS A 40 1.88 -10.10 9.92
N THR A 41 1.01 -9.32 10.55
CA THR A 41 0.11 -8.44 9.80
C THR A 41 0.91 -7.39 9.06
N LEU A 42 1.91 -6.83 9.72
CA LEU A 42 2.77 -5.86 9.06
C LEU A 42 3.45 -6.46 7.83
N LYS A 43 3.97 -7.67 7.97
CA LYS A 43 4.62 -8.33 6.86
C LYS A 43 3.64 -8.55 5.70
N ARG A 44 2.42 -8.96 6.03
CA ARG A 44 1.39 -9.16 5.02
C ARG A 44 1.10 -7.87 4.27
N ILE A 45 0.99 -6.76 5.02
CA ILE A 45 0.75 -5.45 4.40
C ILE A 45 1.89 -5.10 3.47
N ASN A 46 3.13 -5.31 3.90
CA ASN A 46 4.28 -5.02 3.06
C ASN A 46 4.28 -5.86 1.79
N ASP A 47 3.89 -7.13 1.89
CA ASP A 47 3.79 -8.00 0.72
C ASP A 47 2.72 -7.52 -0.24
N LEU A 48 1.59 -7.04 0.29
CA LEU A 48 0.54 -6.49 -0.54
C LEU A 48 1.01 -5.25 -1.27
N LEU A 49 1.71 -4.36 -0.57
CA LEU A 49 2.22 -3.15 -1.21
C LEU A 49 3.18 -3.47 -2.33
N LYS A 50 4.05 -4.45 -2.12
CA LYS A 50 4.99 -4.86 -3.17
C LYS A 50 4.24 -5.45 -4.37
N SER A 51 3.21 -6.23 -4.11
CA SER A 51 2.44 -6.82 -5.18
C SER A 51 1.71 -5.75 -6.00
N ILE A 52 1.18 -4.74 -5.31
CA ILE A 52 0.51 -3.64 -6.00
C ILE A 52 1.52 -2.88 -6.87
N GLU A 53 2.71 -2.66 -6.35
CA GLU A 53 3.73 -1.95 -7.13
C GLU A 53 4.10 -2.69 -8.40
N ARG A 54 4.07 -4.02 -8.36
CA ARG A 54 4.42 -4.81 -9.53
C ARG A 54 3.26 -5.03 -10.48
N ASN A 55 2.09 -5.26 -9.95
CA ASN A 55 0.96 -5.74 -10.75
C ASN A 55 -0.23 -4.80 -10.81
N GLY A 56 -0.15 -3.67 -10.12
CA GLY A 56 -1.27 -2.75 -10.09
C GLY A 56 -2.48 -3.40 -9.46
N TYR A 57 -3.63 -3.24 -10.10
CA TYR A 57 -4.87 -3.78 -9.56
C TYR A 57 -5.00 -5.30 -9.73
N ASN A 58 -4.03 -5.93 -10.36
CA ASN A 58 -4.00 -7.40 -10.46
C ASN A 58 -3.12 -8.01 -9.37
N CYS A 59 -3.01 -7.35 -8.26
CA CYS A 59 -2.16 -7.77 -7.15
C CYS A 59 -2.80 -8.93 -6.38
N ILE A 60 -2.05 -9.48 -5.43
CA ILE A 60 -2.57 -10.52 -4.55
C ILE A 60 -3.56 -9.92 -3.56
N GLY A 61 -4.28 -10.76 -2.84
CA GLY A 61 -5.18 -10.32 -1.79
C GLY A 61 -6.61 -10.10 -2.24
N LYS A 62 -6.97 -10.62 -3.39
CA LYS A 62 -8.32 -10.53 -3.93
C LYS A 62 -8.78 -9.08 -4.04
N PRO A 63 -8.17 -8.31 -4.92
CA PRO A 63 -8.54 -6.91 -5.07
C PRO A 63 -9.97 -6.74 -5.54
N GLU A 64 -10.67 -5.81 -4.93
CA GLU A 64 -12.06 -5.50 -5.25
C GLU A 64 -12.25 -4.01 -5.39
N PRO A 65 -12.89 -3.55 -6.47
CA PRO A 65 -13.21 -2.13 -6.56
C PRO A 65 -14.33 -1.79 -5.60
N LEU A 66 -14.25 -0.63 -4.99
CA LEU A 66 -15.26 -0.19 -4.06
C LEU A 66 -16.30 0.66 -4.80
N LYS A 67 -17.48 0.75 -4.22
CA LYS A 67 -18.59 1.42 -4.86
C LYS A 67 -19.10 2.58 -3.99
N GLY A 68 -20.00 3.34 -4.56
CA GLY A 68 -20.62 4.45 -3.85
C GLY A 68 -19.63 5.55 -3.55
N ASN A 69 -19.61 5.99 -2.32
CA ASN A 69 -18.71 7.07 -1.92
C ASN A 69 -17.23 6.71 -2.05
N ARG A 70 -16.95 5.44 -2.23
CA ARG A 70 -15.58 4.98 -2.35
C ARG A 70 -15.21 4.58 -3.77
N ALA A 71 -16.01 4.99 -4.72
CA ALA A 71 -15.72 4.71 -6.13
C ALA A 71 -14.33 5.22 -6.48
N GLY A 72 -13.58 4.43 -7.22
CA GLY A 72 -12.21 4.77 -7.58
C GLY A 72 -11.18 4.21 -6.60
N LYS A 73 -11.62 3.67 -5.48
CA LYS A 73 -10.73 3.03 -4.53
C LYS A 73 -10.91 1.52 -4.61
N TRP A 74 -9.90 0.81 -4.15
CA TRP A 74 -9.90 -0.65 -4.17
C TRP A 74 -9.50 -1.16 -2.81
N SER A 75 -9.88 -2.39 -2.50
CA SER A 75 -9.45 -3.02 -1.26
C SER A 75 -8.84 -4.37 -1.54
N VAL A 76 -7.87 -4.77 -0.72
CA VAL A 76 -7.32 -6.11 -0.72
C VAL A 76 -7.33 -6.63 0.70
N ARG A 77 -7.37 -7.94 0.83
CA ARG A 77 -7.43 -8.57 2.15
C ARG A 77 -6.07 -8.64 2.80
N ILE A 78 -5.98 -8.13 4.00
CA ILE A 78 -4.81 -8.34 4.84
C ILE A 78 -5.00 -9.65 5.58
N ASP A 79 -6.15 -9.80 6.23
CA ASP A 79 -6.54 -11.06 6.90
C ASP A 79 -8.06 -11.12 6.93
N GLY A 80 -8.62 -11.97 7.79
CA GLY A 80 -10.07 -12.13 7.84
C GLY A 80 -10.83 -10.93 8.35
N VAL A 81 -10.14 -10.01 9.00
CA VAL A 81 -10.76 -8.86 9.63
C VAL A 81 -10.32 -7.55 8.97
N ASN A 82 -9.07 -7.47 8.58
CA ASN A 82 -8.48 -6.21 8.13
C ASN A 82 -8.32 -6.15 6.63
N ARG A 83 -8.49 -4.96 6.07
CA ARG A 83 -8.32 -4.72 4.65
C ARG A 83 -7.47 -3.50 4.42
N LEU A 84 -6.77 -3.52 3.30
CA LEU A 84 -5.97 -2.38 2.84
C LEU A 84 -6.77 -1.68 1.74
N VAL A 85 -7.09 -0.40 1.96
CA VAL A 85 -7.83 0.39 0.97
C VAL A 85 -6.86 1.33 0.29
N PHE A 86 -6.85 1.29 -1.02
CA PHE A 86 -5.87 2.04 -1.81
C PHE A 86 -6.43 2.44 -3.17
N SER A 87 -5.70 3.31 -3.84
CA SER A 87 -5.94 3.58 -5.25
C SER A 87 -4.59 3.86 -5.91
N ILE A 88 -4.57 3.84 -7.24
CA ILE A 88 -3.38 4.18 -8.00
C ILE A 88 -3.72 5.42 -8.80
N GLU A 89 -3.02 6.51 -8.54
CA GLU A 89 -3.30 7.79 -9.18
C GLU A 89 -2.01 8.41 -9.68
N ASP A 90 -1.95 8.66 -10.97
CA ASP A 90 -0.78 9.29 -11.59
C ASP A 90 0.53 8.57 -11.25
N GLY A 91 0.48 7.24 -11.24
CA GLY A 91 1.65 6.44 -10.94
C GLY A 91 2.02 6.39 -9.48
N SER A 92 1.15 6.90 -8.61
CA SER A 92 1.39 6.86 -7.17
C SER A 92 0.40 5.93 -6.51
N LEU A 93 0.86 5.26 -5.47
CA LEU A 93 0.01 4.39 -4.69
C LEU A 93 -0.50 5.18 -3.49
N VAL A 94 -1.80 5.39 -3.45
CA VAL A 94 -2.44 6.15 -2.37
C VAL A 94 -3.07 5.15 -1.42
N ILE A 95 -2.72 5.24 -0.14
CA ILE A 95 -3.19 4.30 0.87
C ILE A 95 -4.09 5.04 1.84
N TYR A 96 -5.35 4.63 1.89
CA TYR A 96 -6.36 5.30 2.70
C TYR A 96 -6.52 4.69 4.08
N SER A 97 -6.37 3.37 4.19
CA SER A 97 -6.43 2.71 5.47
C SER A 97 -5.83 1.32 5.34
N CYS A 98 -5.36 0.75 6.44
CA CYS A 98 -4.81 -0.59 6.44
C CYS A 98 -5.16 -1.34 7.72
N ALA A 99 -6.33 -1.04 8.28
CA ALA A 99 -6.85 -1.77 9.42
C ALA A 99 -8.37 -1.69 9.37
N GLY A 100 -9.01 -2.74 9.88
CA GLY A 100 -10.46 -2.78 9.96
C GLY A 100 -11.13 -3.03 8.64
N HIS A 101 -12.44 -2.98 8.66
CA HIS A 101 -13.25 -3.14 7.46
C HIS A 101 -13.61 -1.76 6.92
N TYR A 102 -13.83 -1.70 5.63
CA TYR A 102 -14.44 -0.51 5.07
C TYR A 102 -15.95 -0.73 5.09
N GLU A 103 -16.65 0.35 5.06
CA GLU A 103 -18.09 0.29 5.00
C GLU A 103 -18.60 0.67 3.60
#